data_12997f196bdd9a46b2fd6c1376d0fce4
#
_entry.id   12997f196bdd9a46b2fd6c1376d0fce4
#
_cell.length_a   1.000
_cell.length_b   1.000
_cell.length_c   1.000
_cell.angle_alpha   90.00
_cell.angle_beta   90.00
_cell.angle_gamma   90.00
#
_symmetry.space_group_name_H-M   'P 1'
#
loop_
_entity.id
_entity.type
_entity.pdbx_description
1 polymer ?
#
loop_
_entity_poly.entity_id
_entity_poly.type
_entity_poly.pdbx_seq_one_letter_code
_entity_poly.pdbx_strand_id
1 'polypeptide(L)'
;MRTLSLMAVNELDGELARRGLRFVRYADDCNIFVRSERAGQRVMTSIRRFLEQRMRLQVNEEKSDVRKPDDVHFLGFRFRCGKEGDVVAIIPSRKAEQRLKETMREMTPPNWGRSITNCMEDVSRYLTGWMSHYRLCTPDAIKGLGAIDAHIRRRIRAIIVRQRKRPRFLLRHLKAKGVSSNAAASCAYCGKGAWAKSNRPAMTRAYPPSWFTGRMASLTDLWNEINQPQVSSQLSLAF
;
A
#
# COMPACT_ATOMS: atom_id res chain seq x y z
N MET A 1 9.87 -9.72 26.05
CA MET A 1 8.43 -9.50 25.81
C MET A 1 7.69 -10.78 26.24
N ARG A 2 6.85 -10.73 27.28
CA ARG A 2 6.00 -11.88 27.61
C ARG A 2 4.83 -11.87 26.62
N THR A 3 4.77 -12.86 25.75
CA THR A 3 3.58 -13.13 24.93
C THR A 3 2.39 -13.32 25.87
N LEU A 4 1.32 -12.56 25.68
CA LEU A 4 0.06 -12.76 26.36
C LEU A 4 -0.37 -14.21 26.13
N SER A 5 -0.54 -14.98 27.19
CA SER A 5 -1.10 -16.31 27.10
C SER A 5 -2.49 -16.22 26.47
N LEU A 6 -2.87 -17.15 25.61
CA LEU A 6 -4.20 -17.24 24.99
C LEU A 6 -5.34 -17.14 26.03
N MET A 7 -5.11 -17.64 27.25
CA MET A 7 -6.07 -17.53 28.37
C MET A 7 -6.26 -16.08 28.83
N ALA A 8 -5.17 -15.32 28.99
CA ALA A 8 -5.23 -13.92 29.40
C ALA A 8 -5.96 -13.03 28.37
N VAL A 9 -5.79 -13.36 27.11
CA VAL A 9 -6.43 -12.70 25.99
C VAL A 9 -7.95 -12.91 26.02
N ASN A 10 -8.42 -14.12 26.24
CA ASN A 10 -9.85 -14.44 26.33
C ASN A 10 -10.52 -13.78 27.55
N GLU A 11 -9.80 -13.61 28.65
CA GLU A 11 -10.33 -12.95 29.84
C GLU A 11 -10.54 -11.45 29.60
N LEU A 12 -9.62 -10.78 28.88
CA LEU A 12 -9.80 -9.38 28.48
C LEU A 12 -10.99 -9.22 27.53
N ASP A 13 -11.12 -10.09 26.53
CA ASP A 13 -12.24 -10.03 25.58
C ASP A 13 -13.58 -10.23 26.27
N GLY A 14 -13.66 -11.18 27.21
CA GLY A 14 -14.85 -11.41 28.02
C GLY A 14 -15.22 -10.20 28.86
N GLU A 15 -14.24 -9.52 29.45
CA GLU A 15 -14.48 -8.32 30.26
C GLU A 15 -14.94 -7.13 29.38
N LEU A 16 -14.34 -6.95 28.20
CA LEU A 16 -14.76 -5.91 27.26
C LEU A 16 -16.19 -6.14 26.75
N ALA A 17 -16.52 -7.39 26.40
CA ALA A 17 -17.86 -7.79 26.00
C ALA A 17 -18.90 -7.61 27.13
N ARG A 18 -18.57 -8.02 28.35
CA ARG A 18 -19.42 -7.85 29.55
C ARG A 18 -19.75 -6.37 29.81
N ARG A 19 -18.80 -5.47 29.51
CA ARG A 19 -19.00 -4.01 29.63
C ARG A 19 -19.74 -3.40 28.46
N GLY A 20 -20.10 -4.17 27.41
CA GLY A 20 -20.76 -3.69 26.21
C GLY A 20 -19.86 -2.78 25.37
N LEU A 21 -18.54 -2.89 25.50
CA LEU A 21 -17.59 -2.10 24.72
C LEU A 21 -17.38 -2.72 23.34
N ARG A 22 -17.39 -1.89 22.32
CA ARG A 22 -17.01 -2.32 20.97
C ARG A 22 -15.50 -2.31 20.86
N PHE A 23 -14.92 -3.42 20.46
CA PHE A 23 -13.47 -3.55 20.29
C PHE A 23 -13.10 -4.44 19.12
N VAL A 24 -11.88 -4.26 18.63
CA VAL A 24 -11.22 -5.15 17.67
C VAL A 24 -9.84 -5.47 18.21
N ARG A 25 -9.50 -6.74 18.22
CA ARG A 25 -8.21 -7.20 18.70
C ARG A 25 -7.54 -8.12 17.69
N TYR A 26 -6.23 -7.96 17.57
CA TYR A 26 -5.38 -8.86 16.81
C TYR A 26 -4.10 -9.09 17.62
N ALA A 27 -3.92 -10.31 18.13
CA ALA A 27 -2.85 -10.65 19.06
C ALA A 27 -2.80 -9.67 20.24
N ASP A 28 -1.71 -8.95 20.40
CA ASP A 28 -1.48 -7.99 21.48
C ASP A 28 -2.10 -6.60 21.22
N ASP A 29 -2.45 -6.30 19.96
CA ASP A 29 -3.05 -5.03 19.59
C ASP A 29 -4.56 -5.05 19.79
N CYS A 30 -5.07 -4.16 20.66
CA CYS A 30 -6.49 -4.04 20.96
C CYS A 30 -6.94 -2.58 20.79
N ASN A 31 -7.93 -2.36 19.93
CA ASN A 31 -8.57 -1.05 19.77
C ASN A 31 -9.99 -1.10 20.34
N ILE A 32 -10.30 -0.20 21.26
CA ILE A 32 -11.61 -0.08 21.89
C ILE A 32 -12.26 1.21 21.41
N PHE A 33 -13.48 1.12 20.88
CA PHE A 33 -14.20 2.24 20.30
C PHE A 33 -15.15 2.88 21.30
N VAL A 34 -15.04 4.19 21.44
CA VAL A 34 -15.86 5.00 22.37
C VAL A 34 -16.37 6.27 21.68
N ARG A 35 -17.42 6.88 22.23
CA ARG A 35 -18.07 8.04 21.60
C ARG A 35 -17.38 9.38 21.86
N SER A 36 -16.53 9.47 22.86
CA SER A 36 -15.84 10.72 23.23
C SER A 36 -14.49 10.44 23.85
N GLU A 37 -13.61 11.42 23.78
CA GLU A 37 -12.28 11.37 24.40
C GLU A 37 -12.38 11.15 25.92
N ARG A 38 -13.30 11.86 26.59
CA ARG A 38 -13.55 11.70 28.02
C ARG A 38 -14.00 10.26 28.38
N ALA A 39 -14.80 9.62 27.54
CA ALA A 39 -15.14 8.21 27.71
C ALA A 39 -13.93 7.30 27.48
N GLY A 40 -13.08 7.63 26.50
CA GLY A 40 -11.83 6.93 26.22
C GLY A 40 -10.90 6.93 27.43
N GLN A 41 -10.66 8.08 28.04
CA GLN A 41 -9.82 8.19 29.23
C GLN A 41 -10.34 7.35 30.42
N ARG A 42 -11.65 7.36 30.63
CA ARG A 42 -12.27 6.53 31.69
C ARG A 42 -12.12 5.04 31.40
N VAL A 43 -12.36 4.63 30.16
CA VAL A 43 -12.19 3.22 29.74
C VAL A 43 -10.72 2.80 29.86
N MET A 44 -9.80 3.63 29.37
CA MET A 44 -8.36 3.37 29.47
C MET A 44 -7.93 3.12 30.93
N THR A 45 -8.29 4.04 31.84
CA THR A 45 -7.97 3.90 33.29
C THR A 45 -8.56 2.64 33.87
N SER A 46 -9.81 2.33 33.52
CA SER A 46 -10.52 1.16 34.06
C SER A 46 -9.95 -0.16 33.54
N ILE A 47 -9.59 -0.23 32.24
CA ILE A 47 -8.99 -1.43 31.64
C ILE A 47 -7.56 -1.62 32.14
N ARG A 48 -6.78 -0.54 32.29
CA ARG A 48 -5.45 -0.59 32.90
C ARG A 48 -5.51 -1.23 34.29
N ARG A 49 -6.41 -0.73 35.15
CA ARG A 49 -6.61 -1.30 36.47
C ARG A 49 -6.98 -2.79 36.42
N PHE A 50 -7.85 -3.19 35.53
CA PHE A 50 -8.22 -4.59 35.32
C PHE A 50 -7.02 -5.45 34.93
N LEU A 51 -6.22 -5.01 33.95
CA LEU A 51 -5.03 -5.72 33.47
C LEU A 51 -3.98 -5.87 34.59
N GLU A 52 -3.71 -4.79 35.32
CA GLU A 52 -2.68 -4.77 36.38
C GLU A 52 -3.09 -5.55 37.61
N GLN A 53 -4.31 -5.33 38.13
CA GLN A 53 -4.75 -5.91 39.40
C GLN A 53 -5.24 -7.36 39.26
N ARG A 54 -5.99 -7.66 38.21
CA ARG A 54 -6.58 -8.99 38.01
C ARG A 54 -5.71 -9.92 37.19
N MET A 55 -5.16 -9.43 36.10
CA MET A 55 -4.38 -10.24 35.18
C MET A 55 -2.86 -10.16 35.45
N ARG A 56 -2.43 -9.28 36.32
CA ARG A 56 -1.00 -9.02 36.66
C ARG A 56 -0.15 -8.72 35.42
N LEU A 57 -0.74 -8.03 34.44
CA LEU A 57 -0.12 -7.60 33.19
C LEU A 57 0.18 -6.11 33.25
N GLN A 58 1.36 -5.72 32.78
CA GLN A 58 1.73 -4.31 32.65
C GLN A 58 1.28 -3.78 31.31
N VAL A 59 0.60 -2.64 31.31
CA VAL A 59 0.22 -1.91 30.09
C VAL A 59 1.42 -1.10 29.61
N ASN A 60 1.74 -1.19 28.33
CA ASN A 60 2.77 -0.33 27.74
C ASN A 60 2.20 1.08 27.52
N GLU A 61 2.56 2.00 28.40
CA GLU A 61 2.07 3.38 28.40
C GLU A 61 2.45 4.17 27.15
N GLU A 62 3.64 3.93 26.59
CA GLU A 62 4.10 4.62 25.37
C GLU A 62 3.28 4.24 24.12
N LYS A 63 2.65 3.05 24.14
CA LYS A 63 1.86 2.52 23.02
C LYS A 63 0.36 2.58 23.25
N SER A 64 -0.07 2.89 24.48
CA SER A 64 -1.49 2.90 24.85
C SER A 64 -1.96 4.33 25.02
N ASP A 65 -2.84 4.78 24.14
CA ASP A 65 -3.30 6.16 24.11
C ASP A 65 -4.75 6.27 23.61
N VAL A 66 -5.40 7.37 23.94
CA VAL A 66 -6.74 7.71 23.44
C VAL A 66 -6.58 8.66 22.28
N ARG A 67 -6.97 8.22 21.08
CA ARG A 67 -6.79 8.96 19.84
C ARG A 67 -8.07 9.05 19.04
N LYS A 68 -8.12 10.04 18.14
CA LYS A 68 -9.16 10.11 17.12
C LYS A 68 -8.96 8.98 16.10
N PRO A 69 -10.02 8.46 15.47
CA PRO A 69 -9.91 7.38 14.49
C PRO A 69 -8.92 7.67 13.35
N ASP A 70 -8.82 8.93 12.92
CA ASP A 70 -7.88 9.35 11.86
C ASP A 70 -6.40 9.16 12.22
N ASP A 71 -6.08 9.15 13.51
CA ASP A 71 -4.72 9.01 14.03
C ASP A 71 -4.39 7.56 14.42
N VAL A 72 -5.37 6.64 14.29
CA VAL A 72 -5.20 5.23 14.64
C VAL A 72 -4.70 4.45 13.43
N HIS A 73 -3.68 3.62 13.67
CA HIS A 73 -3.17 2.65 12.71
C HIS A 73 -3.41 1.24 13.22
N PHE A 74 -4.06 0.41 12.42
CA PHE A 74 -4.33 -0.97 12.77
C PHE A 74 -4.02 -1.91 11.60
N LEU A 75 -3.19 -2.91 11.79
CA LEU A 75 -2.78 -3.89 10.78
C LEU A 75 -2.26 -3.28 9.46
N GLY A 76 -1.63 -2.13 9.54
CA GLY A 76 -1.13 -1.44 8.35
C GLY A 76 -2.17 -0.55 7.64
N PHE A 77 -3.39 -0.49 8.16
CA PHE A 77 -4.45 0.41 7.69
C PHE A 77 -4.52 1.67 8.56
N ARG A 78 -5.11 2.70 8.01
CA ARG A 78 -5.58 3.90 8.70
C ARG A 78 -7.00 4.22 8.26
N PHE A 79 -7.72 4.90 9.10
CA PHE A 79 -9.08 5.35 8.83
C PHE A 79 -9.07 6.83 8.48
N ARG A 80 -10.03 7.27 7.68
CA ARG A 80 -10.30 8.68 7.43
C ARG A 80 -11.79 8.90 7.61
N CYS A 81 -12.16 9.67 8.63
CA CYS A 81 -13.53 10.06 8.84
C CYS A 81 -13.93 11.16 7.85
N GLY A 82 -15.11 11.06 7.24
CA GLY A 82 -15.71 12.12 6.44
C GLY A 82 -16.09 13.32 7.30
N LYS A 83 -16.25 14.50 6.68
CA LYS A 83 -16.63 15.73 7.40
C LYS A 83 -18.00 15.63 8.08
N GLU A 84 -18.88 14.75 7.63
CA GLU A 84 -20.22 14.50 8.16
C GLU A 84 -20.34 13.24 9.03
N GLY A 85 -19.21 12.62 9.40
CA GLY A 85 -19.18 11.50 10.35
C GLY A 85 -19.60 10.13 9.82
N ASP A 86 -20.14 10.03 8.61
CA ASP A 86 -20.79 8.80 8.11
C ASP A 86 -19.92 7.93 7.19
N VAL A 87 -18.88 8.47 6.59
CA VAL A 87 -18.02 7.69 5.68
C VAL A 87 -16.65 7.49 6.24
N VAL A 88 -16.34 6.27 6.63
CA VAL A 88 -14.99 5.86 7.04
C VAL A 88 -14.26 5.29 5.82
N ALA A 89 -13.29 6.04 5.29
CA ALA A 89 -12.39 5.49 4.29
C ALA A 89 -11.29 4.66 4.96
N ILE A 90 -11.12 3.43 4.48
CA ILE A 90 -10.05 2.52 4.88
C ILE A 90 -8.96 2.62 3.83
N ILE A 91 -7.79 3.09 4.23
CA ILE A 91 -6.66 3.30 3.31
C ILE A 91 -5.37 2.73 3.91
N PRO A 92 -4.35 2.40 3.10
CA PRO A 92 -3.07 1.97 3.63
C PRO A 92 -2.47 3.05 4.54
N SER A 93 -1.81 2.64 5.62
CA SER A 93 -1.11 3.58 6.50
C SER A 93 0.06 4.23 5.75
N ARG A 94 0.45 5.44 6.16
CA ARG A 94 1.61 6.14 5.59
C ARG A 94 2.89 5.30 5.69
N LYS A 95 3.05 4.55 6.77
CA LYS A 95 4.16 3.62 6.98
C LYS A 95 4.13 2.47 5.97
N ALA A 96 2.95 1.93 5.68
CA ALA A 96 2.77 0.87 4.67
C ALA A 96 3.11 1.38 3.26
N GLU A 97 2.61 2.57 2.89
CA GLU A 97 2.94 3.20 1.60
C GLU A 97 4.44 3.50 1.47
N GLN A 98 5.06 3.96 2.54
CA GLN A 98 6.50 4.24 2.54
C GLN A 98 7.32 2.95 2.39
N ARG A 99 6.98 1.91 3.15
CA ARG A 99 7.62 0.59 3.04
C ARG A 99 7.47 0.02 1.63
N LEU A 100 6.29 0.12 1.03
CA LEU A 100 6.08 -0.27 -0.37
C LEU A 100 7.03 0.48 -1.31
N LYS A 101 7.16 1.80 -1.17
CA LYS A 101 8.08 2.61 -1.99
C LYS A 101 9.55 2.23 -1.77
N GLU A 102 9.93 1.90 -0.56
CA GLU A 102 11.28 1.44 -0.20
C GLU A 102 11.56 0.07 -0.84
N THR A 103 10.66 -0.90 -0.66
CA THR A 103 10.78 -2.21 -1.31
C THR A 103 10.85 -2.09 -2.84
N MET A 104 10.04 -1.21 -3.44
CA MET A 104 10.13 -0.95 -4.88
C MET A 104 11.49 -0.37 -5.29
N ARG A 105 12.14 0.43 -4.43
CA ARG A 105 13.51 0.90 -4.70
C ARG A 105 14.53 -0.23 -4.65
N GLU A 106 14.41 -1.11 -3.69
CA GLU A 106 15.29 -2.29 -3.53
C GLU A 106 15.13 -3.27 -4.69
N MET A 107 13.89 -3.57 -5.08
CA MET A 107 13.57 -4.48 -6.20
C MET A 107 13.92 -3.91 -7.57
N THR A 108 14.08 -2.58 -7.70
CA THR A 108 14.41 -1.91 -8.95
C THR A 108 15.71 -1.09 -8.82
N PRO A 109 16.85 -1.72 -8.47
CA PRO A 109 18.10 -1.00 -8.28
C PRO A 109 18.58 -0.41 -9.61
N PRO A 110 19.32 0.70 -9.57
CA PRO A 110 19.84 1.34 -10.78
C PRO A 110 20.73 0.42 -11.61
N ASN A 111 21.42 -0.51 -10.99
CA ASN A 111 22.37 -1.43 -11.62
C ASN A 111 21.75 -2.81 -11.93
N TRP A 112 20.47 -2.82 -12.29
CA TRP A 112 19.78 -4.05 -12.67
C TRP A 112 20.46 -4.75 -13.85
N GLY A 113 21.14 -5.87 -13.58
CA GLY A 113 21.93 -6.63 -14.55
C GLY A 113 21.15 -7.70 -15.33
N ARG A 114 19.87 -7.91 -15.00
CA ARG A 114 19.01 -8.91 -15.63
C ARG A 114 18.08 -8.28 -16.67
N SER A 115 17.24 -9.11 -17.32
CA SER A 115 16.22 -8.63 -18.24
C SER A 115 15.18 -7.73 -17.52
N ILE A 116 14.62 -6.78 -18.26
CA ILE A 116 13.53 -5.94 -17.74
C ILE A 116 12.28 -6.80 -17.45
N THR A 117 12.05 -7.86 -18.23
CA THR A 117 10.95 -8.80 -18.01
C THR A 117 11.03 -9.43 -16.63
N ASN A 118 12.18 -9.97 -16.24
CA ASN A 118 12.37 -10.56 -14.90
C ASN A 118 12.12 -9.51 -13.80
N CYS A 119 12.57 -8.26 -14.02
CA CYS A 119 12.29 -7.18 -13.06
C CYS A 119 10.78 -6.91 -12.90
N MET A 120 10.06 -6.87 -14.01
CA MET A 120 8.62 -6.65 -14.00
C MET A 120 7.85 -7.83 -13.39
N GLU A 121 8.30 -9.05 -13.59
CA GLU A 121 7.73 -10.26 -12.98
C GLU A 121 7.90 -10.26 -11.47
N ASP A 122 9.11 -9.97 -10.97
CA ASP A 122 9.40 -9.88 -9.55
C ASP A 122 8.55 -8.79 -8.88
N VAL A 123 8.50 -7.61 -9.49
CA VAL A 123 7.63 -6.50 -9.05
C VAL A 123 6.16 -6.92 -9.04
N SER A 124 5.68 -7.58 -10.08
CA SER A 124 4.29 -8.04 -10.19
C SER A 124 3.93 -8.99 -9.05
N ARG A 125 4.79 -9.97 -8.78
CA ARG A 125 4.57 -10.95 -7.69
C ARG A 125 4.43 -10.24 -6.34
N TYR A 126 5.31 -9.28 -6.08
CA TYR A 126 5.24 -8.51 -4.84
C TYR A 126 3.97 -7.64 -4.76
N LEU A 127 3.61 -6.93 -5.83
CA LEU A 127 2.42 -6.06 -5.86
C LEU A 127 1.13 -6.87 -5.68
N THR A 128 1.04 -8.06 -6.27
CA THR A 128 -0.11 -8.96 -6.10
C THR A 128 -0.27 -9.39 -4.64
N GLY A 129 0.82 -9.80 -3.99
CA GLY A 129 0.81 -10.15 -2.56
C GLY A 129 0.45 -8.95 -1.68
N TRP A 130 1.00 -7.77 -1.97
CA TRP A 130 0.70 -6.55 -1.26
C TRP A 130 -0.78 -6.16 -1.39
N MET A 131 -1.33 -6.19 -2.59
CA MET A 131 -2.73 -5.86 -2.85
C MET A 131 -3.69 -6.87 -2.22
N SER A 132 -3.34 -8.15 -2.18
CA SER A 132 -4.12 -9.18 -1.48
C SER A 132 -4.31 -8.84 0.01
N HIS A 133 -3.29 -8.30 0.67
CA HIS A 133 -3.40 -7.82 2.06
C HIS A 133 -4.27 -6.56 2.15
N TYR A 134 -4.09 -5.60 1.25
CA TYR A 134 -4.80 -4.31 1.26
C TYR A 134 -6.12 -4.31 0.47
N ARG A 135 -6.67 -5.46 0.14
CA ARG A 135 -7.94 -5.61 -0.60
C ARG A 135 -9.15 -4.95 0.06
N LEU A 136 -9.10 -4.76 1.38
CA LEU A 136 -10.19 -4.14 2.17
C LEU A 136 -10.17 -2.60 2.10
N CYS A 137 -9.25 -2.00 1.37
CA CYS A 137 -9.22 -0.56 1.19
C CYS A 137 -10.44 -0.07 0.40
N THR A 138 -10.97 1.08 0.81
CA THR A 138 -12.09 1.75 0.10
C THR A 138 -11.62 2.43 -1.19
N PRO A 139 -12.54 2.83 -2.10
CA PRO A 139 -12.20 3.52 -3.35
C PRO A 139 -11.32 4.76 -3.20
N ASP A 140 -11.35 5.43 -2.05
CA ASP A 140 -10.47 6.57 -1.78
C ASP A 140 -8.98 6.25 -1.78
N ALA A 141 -8.62 4.97 -1.58
CA ALA A 141 -7.25 4.51 -1.67
C ALA A 141 -6.69 4.59 -3.10
N ILE A 142 -7.54 4.48 -4.14
CA ILE A 142 -7.12 4.38 -5.55
C ILE A 142 -6.26 5.57 -5.98
N LYS A 143 -6.60 6.78 -5.53
CA LYS A 143 -5.83 7.99 -5.87
C LYS A 143 -4.36 7.87 -5.47
N GLY A 144 -4.10 7.29 -4.29
CA GLY A 144 -2.74 7.01 -3.82
C GLY A 144 -2.04 5.90 -4.61
N LEU A 145 -2.76 4.84 -4.96
CA LEU A 145 -2.24 3.69 -5.70
C LEU A 145 -1.75 4.09 -7.10
N GLY A 146 -2.53 4.91 -7.82
CA GLY A 146 -2.14 5.40 -9.16
C GLY A 146 -0.82 6.19 -9.16
N ALA A 147 -0.56 6.96 -8.11
CA ALA A 147 0.71 7.68 -7.96
C ALA A 147 1.89 6.72 -7.72
N ILE A 148 1.68 5.64 -6.96
CA ILE A 148 2.69 4.60 -6.73
C ILE A 148 2.96 3.85 -8.04
N ASP A 149 1.94 3.47 -8.78
CA ASP A 149 2.07 2.82 -10.09
C ASP A 149 2.87 3.70 -11.08
N ALA A 150 2.59 5.00 -11.12
CA ALA A 150 3.34 5.94 -11.95
C ALA A 150 4.82 6.00 -11.54
N HIS A 151 5.09 5.96 -10.23
CA HIS A 151 6.46 5.92 -9.71
C HIS A 151 7.19 4.64 -10.11
N ILE A 152 6.56 3.48 -10.00
CA ILE A 152 7.13 2.18 -10.40
C ILE A 152 7.45 2.18 -11.89
N ARG A 153 6.50 2.59 -12.75
CA ARG A 153 6.73 2.71 -14.20
C ARG A 153 7.91 3.62 -14.52
N ARG A 154 8.06 4.73 -13.80
CA ARG A 154 9.21 5.62 -13.95
C ARG A 154 10.53 4.95 -13.56
N ARG A 155 10.54 4.11 -12.51
CA ARG A 155 11.73 3.34 -12.11
C ARG A 155 12.15 2.34 -13.18
N ILE A 156 11.20 1.59 -13.75
CA ILE A 156 11.49 0.67 -14.87
C ILE A 156 12.05 1.43 -16.06
N ARG A 157 11.47 2.58 -16.44
CA ARG A 157 12.03 3.43 -17.52
C ARG A 157 13.46 3.89 -17.19
N ALA A 158 13.76 4.20 -15.95
CA ALA A 158 15.13 4.60 -15.55
C ALA A 158 16.13 3.46 -15.69
N ILE A 159 15.74 2.22 -15.37
CA ILE A 159 16.57 1.02 -15.61
C ILE A 159 16.81 0.84 -17.11
N ILE A 160 15.77 0.95 -17.95
CA ILE A 160 15.88 0.87 -19.41
C ILE A 160 16.87 1.90 -19.93
N VAL A 161 16.84 3.14 -19.45
CA VAL A 161 17.81 4.18 -19.82
C VAL A 161 19.24 3.76 -19.42
N ARG A 162 19.42 3.25 -18.22
CA ARG A 162 20.76 2.83 -17.73
C ARG A 162 21.34 1.66 -18.53
N GLN A 163 20.52 0.69 -18.90
CA GLN A 163 20.94 -0.42 -19.75
C GLN A 163 21.44 0.03 -21.13
N ARG A 164 21.05 1.22 -21.59
CA ARG A 164 21.49 1.83 -22.86
C ARG A 164 22.71 2.73 -22.67
N LYS A 165 23.67 2.35 -21.86
CA LYS A 165 24.89 3.04 -21.39
C LYS A 165 25.32 4.29 -22.15
N ARG A 166 25.31 4.27 -23.50
CA ARG A 166 25.74 5.39 -24.37
C ARG A 166 24.55 6.09 -24.99
N PRO A 167 24.56 7.43 -25.13
CA PRO A 167 23.45 8.20 -25.72
C PRO A 167 23.02 7.70 -27.10
N ARG A 168 23.95 7.30 -27.97
CA ARG A 168 23.67 6.75 -29.30
C ARG A 168 22.81 5.49 -29.26
N PHE A 169 22.97 4.64 -28.26
CA PHE A 169 22.15 3.42 -28.12
C PHE A 169 20.75 3.76 -27.62
N LEU A 170 20.63 4.74 -26.71
CA LEU A 170 19.34 5.23 -26.26
C LEU A 170 18.59 5.88 -27.43
N LEU A 171 19.25 6.72 -28.24
CA LEU A 171 18.67 7.35 -29.44
C LEU A 171 18.12 6.29 -30.40
N ARG A 172 18.95 5.30 -30.77
CA ARG A 172 18.54 4.21 -31.68
C ARG A 172 17.34 3.45 -31.11
N HIS A 173 17.37 3.16 -29.83
CA HIS A 173 16.31 2.44 -29.15
C HIS A 173 14.99 3.21 -29.14
N LEU A 174 15.00 4.50 -28.84
CA LEU A 174 13.81 5.35 -28.87
C LEU A 174 13.22 5.50 -30.27
N LYS A 175 14.07 5.64 -31.29
CA LYS A 175 13.63 5.66 -32.69
C LYS A 175 12.98 4.34 -33.09
N ALA A 176 13.55 3.19 -32.71
CA ALA A 176 12.95 1.87 -32.93
C ALA A 176 11.59 1.69 -32.22
N LYS A 177 11.30 2.49 -31.20
CA LYS A 177 10.01 2.57 -30.51
C LYS A 177 9.06 3.61 -31.10
N GLY A 178 9.34 4.16 -32.28
CA GLY A 178 8.48 5.11 -32.97
C GLY A 178 8.55 6.55 -32.42
N VAL A 179 9.56 6.88 -31.62
CA VAL A 179 9.76 8.25 -31.15
C VAL A 179 10.45 9.06 -32.24
N SER A 180 9.98 10.28 -32.50
CA SER A 180 10.57 11.18 -33.48
C SER A 180 12.05 11.44 -33.21
N SER A 181 12.85 11.62 -34.29
CA SER A 181 14.30 11.80 -34.20
C SER A 181 14.69 12.95 -33.26
N ASN A 182 13.98 14.09 -33.35
CA ASN A 182 14.26 15.27 -32.51
C ASN A 182 13.97 15.00 -31.03
N ALA A 183 12.83 14.39 -30.69
CA ALA A 183 12.50 14.07 -29.30
C ALA A 183 13.45 13.01 -28.72
N ALA A 184 13.81 12.00 -29.50
CA ALA A 184 14.75 10.96 -29.13
C ALA A 184 16.16 11.54 -28.87
N ALA A 185 16.65 12.42 -29.76
CA ALA A 185 17.93 13.09 -29.61
C ALA A 185 17.96 14.01 -28.37
N SER A 186 16.92 14.85 -28.21
CA SER A 186 16.77 15.71 -27.03
C SER A 186 16.79 14.90 -25.71
N CYS A 187 16.20 13.71 -25.68
CA CYS A 187 16.25 12.84 -24.52
C CYS A 187 17.63 12.19 -24.33
N ALA A 188 18.22 11.65 -25.40
CA ALA A 188 19.46 10.90 -25.34
C ALA A 188 20.66 11.78 -24.94
N TYR A 189 20.76 12.98 -25.50
CA TYR A 189 21.92 13.87 -25.35
C TYR A 189 21.74 15.01 -24.33
N CYS A 190 20.69 15.01 -23.51
CA CYS A 190 20.40 16.10 -22.55
C CYS A 190 21.38 16.23 -21.38
N GLY A 191 22.44 15.46 -21.29
CA GLY A 191 23.42 15.51 -20.19
C GLY A 191 22.92 15.04 -18.82
N LYS A 192 21.59 14.89 -18.64
CA LYS A 192 20.96 14.50 -17.35
C LYS A 192 21.06 13.01 -17.10
N GLY A 193 20.99 12.63 -15.82
CA GLY A 193 21.00 11.23 -15.39
C GLY A 193 19.74 10.44 -15.79
N ALA A 194 19.81 9.12 -15.64
CA ALA A 194 18.74 8.20 -16.06
C ALA A 194 17.38 8.51 -15.42
N TRP A 195 17.35 8.92 -14.17
CA TRP A 195 16.12 9.30 -13.47
C TRP A 195 15.43 10.53 -14.10
N ALA A 196 16.20 11.53 -14.48
CA ALA A 196 15.65 12.70 -15.18
C ALA A 196 15.18 12.34 -16.59
N LYS A 197 15.96 11.51 -17.31
CA LYS A 197 15.60 11.01 -18.65
C LYS A 197 14.32 10.17 -18.61
N SER A 198 14.10 9.35 -17.60
CA SER A 198 12.94 8.45 -17.47
C SER A 198 11.58 9.16 -17.47
N ASN A 199 11.55 10.45 -17.13
CA ASN A 199 10.34 11.27 -17.11
C ASN A 199 10.18 12.18 -18.34
N ARG A 200 11.08 12.10 -19.33
CA ARG A 200 10.96 12.91 -20.54
C ARG A 200 9.87 12.39 -21.47
N PRO A 201 9.21 13.27 -22.25
CA PRO A 201 8.15 12.89 -23.19
C PRO A 201 8.55 11.75 -24.15
N ALA A 202 9.81 11.73 -24.59
CA ALA A 202 10.33 10.65 -25.44
C ALA A 202 10.25 9.28 -24.77
N MET A 203 10.62 9.20 -23.47
CA MET A 203 10.54 7.96 -22.70
C MET A 203 9.10 7.57 -22.39
N THR A 204 8.23 8.54 -22.13
CA THR A 204 6.81 8.27 -21.88
C THR A 204 6.09 7.82 -23.13
N ARG A 205 6.45 8.34 -24.30
CA ARG A 205 5.92 7.85 -25.61
C ARG A 205 6.43 6.45 -25.94
N ALA A 206 7.72 6.18 -25.72
CA ALA A 206 8.31 4.86 -25.96
C ALA A 206 7.73 3.76 -25.04
N TYR A 207 7.36 4.15 -23.82
CA TYR A 207 6.86 3.28 -22.76
C TYR A 207 5.65 3.93 -22.07
N PRO A 208 4.51 4.05 -22.78
CA PRO A 208 3.28 4.58 -22.19
C PRO A 208 2.72 3.62 -21.13
N PRO A 209 1.75 4.04 -20.30
CA PRO A 209 1.09 3.14 -19.35
C PRO A 209 0.59 1.84 -19.99
N SER A 210 0.01 1.91 -21.19
CA SER A 210 -0.47 0.75 -21.95
C SER A 210 0.62 -0.26 -22.31
N TRP A 211 1.89 0.16 -22.41
CA TRP A 211 2.98 -0.78 -22.63
C TRP A 211 3.22 -1.71 -21.42
N PHE A 212 2.91 -1.24 -20.22
CA PHE A 212 3.05 -2.03 -19.00
C PHE A 212 1.87 -2.98 -18.78
N THR A 213 0.68 -2.66 -19.31
CA THR A 213 -0.50 -3.51 -19.21
C THR A 213 -0.21 -4.91 -19.78
N GLY A 214 -0.53 -5.95 -19.04
CA GLY A 214 -0.24 -7.35 -19.39
C GLY A 214 1.22 -7.78 -19.24
N ARG A 215 2.15 -6.83 -18.90
CA ARG A 215 3.57 -7.13 -18.66
C ARG A 215 3.98 -6.95 -17.22
N MET A 216 3.28 -6.12 -16.49
CA MET A 216 3.54 -5.84 -15.08
C MET A 216 2.23 -5.53 -14.38
N ALA A 217 2.03 -6.11 -13.21
CA ALA A 217 0.88 -5.80 -12.37
C ALA A 217 0.87 -4.31 -11.99
N SER A 218 -0.31 -3.73 -11.92
CA SER A 218 -0.56 -2.38 -11.41
C SER A 218 -1.45 -2.49 -10.17
N LEU A 219 -1.15 -1.72 -9.14
CA LEU A 219 -1.97 -1.71 -7.91
C LEU A 219 -3.40 -1.29 -8.19
N THR A 220 -3.57 -0.34 -9.12
CA THR A 220 -4.90 0.15 -9.52
C THR A 220 -5.70 -0.95 -10.23
N ASP A 221 -5.06 -1.70 -11.14
CA ASP A 221 -5.73 -2.77 -11.88
C ASP A 221 -6.08 -3.95 -10.94
N LEU A 222 -5.13 -4.36 -10.10
CA LEU A 222 -5.33 -5.41 -9.08
C LEU A 222 -6.47 -5.05 -8.11
N TRP A 223 -6.55 -3.78 -7.68
CA TRP A 223 -7.63 -3.33 -6.80
C TRP A 223 -8.98 -3.39 -7.52
N ASN A 224 -9.04 -2.95 -8.77
CA ASN A 224 -10.25 -2.99 -9.59
C ASN A 224 -10.72 -4.44 -9.81
N GLU A 225 -9.81 -5.37 -10.11
CA GLU A 225 -10.11 -6.80 -10.27
C GLU A 225 -10.72 -7.40 -9.00
N ILE A 226 -10.16 -7.10 -7.83
CA ILE A 226 -10.64 -7.62 -6.55
C ILE A 226 -12.01 -7.04 -6.17
N ASN A 227 -12.24 -5.76 -6.50
CA ASN A 227 -13.46 -5.03 -6.10
C ASN A 227 -14.49 -4.92 -7.22
N GLN A 228 -14.27 -5.54 -8.40
CA GLN A 228 -15.35 -5.70 -9.37
C GLN A 228 -16.45 -6.55 -8.73
N PRO A 229 -17.73 -6.12 -8.79
CA PRO A 229 -18.82 -6.99 -8.40
C PRO A 229 -18.71 -8.24 -9.27
N GLN A 230 -18.49 -9.38 -8.66
CA GLN A 230 -18.65 -10.65 -9.37
C GLN A 230 -20.06 -10.64 -9.91
N VAL A 231 -20.20 -10.51 -11.21
CA VAL A 231 -21.44 -10.85 -11.90
C VAL A 231 -21.59 -12.34 -11.62
N SER A 232 -22.30 -12.66 -10.53
CA SER A 232 -22.73 -14.00 -10.25
C SER A 232 -23.51 -14.45 -11.48
N SER A 233 -22.92 -15.36 -12.24
CA SER A 233 -23.65 -16.17 -13.17
C SER A 233 -24.71 -16.89 -12.35
N GLN A 234 -25.87 -16.27 -12.21
CA GLN A 234 -27.08 -16.94 -11.82
C GLN A 234 -27.31 -17.98 -12.92
N LEU A 235 -26.90 -19.20 -12.63
CA LEU A 235 -27.44 -20.37 -13.28
C LEU A 235 -28.95 -20.26 -13.10
N SER A 236 -29.63 -19.79 -14.14
CA SER A 236 -31.07 -19.95 -14.29
C SER A 236 -31.30 -21.48 -14.39
N LEU A 237 -31.60 -22.08 -13.27
CA LEU A 237 -32.29 -23.36 -13.25
C LEU A 237 -33.68 -23.07 -13.80
N ALA A 238 -33.83 -23.24 -15.12
CA ALA A 238 -35.11 -23.41 -15.73
C ALA A 238 -35.66 -24.76 -15.24
N PHE A 239 -36.75 -24.72 -14.49
CA PHE A 239 -37.64 -25.85 -14.26
C PHE A 239 -38.70 -25.85 -15.34
#